data_b1c2325523814617d9edd5cb35b9a9a5
#
_entry.id   b1c2325523814617d9edd5cb35b9a9a5
#
_cell.length_a   1.000
_cell.length_b   1.000
_cell.length_c   1.000
_cell.angle_alpha   90.00
_cell.angle_beta   90.00
_cell.angle_gamma   90.00
#
_symmetry.space_group_name_H-M   'P 1'
#
loop_
_entity.id
_entity.type
_entity.pdbx_description
1 polymer ?
#
loop_
_entity_poly.entity_id
_entity_poly.type
_entity_poly.pdbx_seq_one_letter_code
_entity_poly.pdbx_strand_id
1 'polypeptide(L)'
;MPSNISVPGAVAIAILVVLVLIVIVRNIYIVQQSRAYVVERLGAFHSVWGVGFHLKVPFIERVVKKVSLKEQVADFDPQPVITKDNVTMQIDTVIYFQITDPKLYTYGVEYPMNAIENLTATTLRNIIGELELDQSLTSRDTINAKMRTILDEATDPWGIKVDRVELKNILPPREIQNAMEKQMKAERERRESILQAEGEKASKILVAEGEKQSAILRADAAKQAKIMAAEAEATSIMKVQQALADAMRMLNENAPNDQVIKLKSLEALEKMADGKATKIIIPSEIQGLAGLAASAKALVENDPPQA
;
A
#
# COMPACT_ATOMS: atom_id res chain seq x y z
N MET A 1 27.25 -90.13 -14.21
CA MET A 1 28.09 -90.13 -13.01
C MET A 1 27.92 -88.82 -12.29
N PRO A 2 27.26 -88.78 -11.13
CA PRO A 2 27.26 -87.56 -10.34
C PRO A 2 28.61 -87.44 -9.64
N SER A 3 29.33 -86.36 -9.94
CA SER A 3 30.57 -85.97 -9.28
C SER A 3 30.34 -85.73 -7.80
N ASN A 4 30.78 -86.71 -6.92
CA ASN A 4 30.83 -86.52 -5.48
C ASN A 4 31.73 -85.31 -5.14
N ILE A 5 31.13 -84.12 -5.01
CA ILE A 5 31.81 -82.93 -4.46
C ILE A 5 32.11 -83.29 -2.96
N SER A 6 33.40 -83.47 -2.61
CA SER A 6 33.81 -83.70 -1.23
C SER A 6 33.28 -82.52 -0.35
N VAL A 7 32.87 -82.85 0.91
CA VAL A 7 32.32 -81.85 1.83
C VAL A 7 33.17 -80.58 1.94
N PRO A 8 34.53 -80.65 1.96
CA PRO A 8 35.38 -79.46 1.96
C PRO A 8 35.29 -78.66 0.64
N GLY A 9 35.02 -79.32 -0.52
CA GLY A 9 34.84 -78.64 -1.79
C GLY A 9 33.50 -77.87 -1.87
N ALA A 10 32.44 -78.45 -1.31
CA ALA A 10 31.16 -77.77 -1.21
C ALA A 10 31.21 -76.51 -0.35
N VAL A 11 31.92 -76.56 0.80
CA VAL A 11 32.16 -75.42 1.68
C VAL A 11 33.00 -74.34 0.99
N ALA A 12 34.07 -74.71 0.31
CA ALA A 12 34.89 -73.74 -0.48
C ALA A 12 34.08 -73.00 -1.56
N ILE A 13 33.20 -73.73 -2.32
CA ILE A 13 32.32 -73.13 -3.28
C ILE A 13 31.31 -72.19 -2.60
N ALA A 14 30.71 -72.58 -1.48
CA ALA A 14 29.78 -71.71 -0.74
C ALA A 14 30.43 -70.41 -0.28
N ILE A 15 31.66 -70.47 0.26
CA ILE A 15 32.43 -69.29 0.64
C ILE A 15 32.72 -68.38 -0.53
N LEU A 16 33.11 -68.96 -1.69
CA LEU A 16 33.41 -68.23 -2.91
C LEU A 16 32.14 -67.53 -3.45
N VAL A 17 30.96 -68.19 -3.44
CA VAL A 17 29.67 -67.60 -3.85
C VAL A 17 29.29 -66.42 -2.92
N VAL A 18 29.45 -66.61 -1.61
CA VAL A 18 29.17 -65.54 -0.67
C VAL A 18 30.11 -64.35 -0.87
N LEU A 19 31.40 -64.59 -1.14
CA LEU A 19 32.37 -63.53 -1.41
C LEU A 19 32.05 -62.78 -2.68
N VAL A 20 31.69 -63.49 -3.78
CA VAL A 20 31.22 -62.88 -5.02
C VAL A 20 29.95 -62.05 -4.82
N LEU A 21 28.99 -62.57 -4.03
CA LEU A 21 27.76 -61.87 -3.73
C LEU A 21 28.00 -60.59 -2.93
N ILE A 22 28.92 -60.63 -1.95
CA ILE A 22 29.36 -59.46 -1.18
C ILE A 22 30.01 -58.43 -2.13
N VAL A 23 30.85 -58.85 -3.03
CA VAL A 23 31.48 -57.95 -4.03
C VAL A 23 30.43 -57.29 -4.92
N ILE A 24 29.44 -58.04 -5.40
CA ILE A 24 28.38 -57.50 -6.24
C ILE A 24 27.56 -56.46 -5.44
N VAL A 25 27.10 -56.79 -4.24
CA VAL A 25 26.27 -55.90 -3.41
C VAL A 25 27.03 -54.62 -3.08
N ARG A 26 28.33 -54.67 -2.79
CA ARG A 26 29.14 -53.47 -2.48
C ARG A 26 29.42 -52.58 -3.68
N ASN A 27 29.19 -53.06 -4.90
CA ASN A 27 29.40 -52.31 -6.13
C ASN A 27 28.08 -51.78 -6.73
N ILE A 28 26.96 -51.97 -6.08
CA ILE A 28 25.67 -51.34 -6.44
C ILE A 28 25.65 -49.90 -5.92
N TYR A 29 25.43 -48.97 -6.82
CA TYR A 29 25.26 -47.56 -6.52
C TYR A 29 23.89 -47.09 -7.01
N ILE A 30 23.14 -46.47 -6.11
CA ILE A 30 21.88 -45.82 -6.43
C ILE A 30 22.11 -44.31 -6.36
N VAL A 31 22.04 -43.67 -7.50
CA VAL A 31 22.20 -42.21 -7.62
C VAL A 31 20.83 -41.53 -7.38
N GLN A 32 20.80 -40.70 -6.35
CA GLN A 32 19.61 -39.95 -5.98
C GLN A 32 19.30 -38.85 -6.98
N GLN A 33 18.05 -38.37 -7.01
CA GLN A 33 17.64 -37.25 -7.85
C GLN A 33 18.45 -35.98 -7.51
N SER A 34 18.76 -35.22 -8.54
CA SER A 34 19.59 -34.00 -8.47
C SER A 34 21.03 -34.25 -7.98
N ARG A 35 21.55 -35.46 -8.21
CA ARG A 35 22.97 -35.79 -8.02
C ARG A 35 23.53 -36.47 -9.27
N ALA A 36 24.82 -36.29 -9.49
CA ALA A 36 25.58 -36.98 -10.52
C ALA A 36 26.89 -37.50 -9.91
N TYR A 37 27.30 -38.68 -10.34
CA TYR A 37 28.55 -39.28 -9.90
C TYR A 37 29.50 -39.36 -11.08
N VAL A 38 30.70 -38.82 -10.90
CA VAL A 38 31.76 -38.88 -11.92
C VAL A 38 32.58 -40.15 -11.68
N VAL A 39 32.70 -41.00 -12.72
CA VAL A 39 33.33 -42.28 -12.64
C VAL A 39 34.56 -42.32 -13.55
N GLU A 40 35.67 -42.75 -12.99
CA GLU A 40 36.93 -43.07 -13.68
C GLU A 40 37.08 -44.54 -13.84
N ARG A 41 37.71 -44.91 -14.96
CA ARG A 41 38.17 -46.26 -15.23
C ARG A 41 39.68 -46.23 -15.44
N LEU A 42 40.44 -46.91 -14.55
CA LEU A 42 41.91 -46.95 -14.59
C LEU A 42 42.57 -45.55 -14.66
N GLY A 43 41.96 -44.52 -13.95
CA GLY A 43 42.50 -43.18 -13.92
C GLY A 43 42.01 -42.25 -15.04
N ALA A 44 41.31 -42.78 -16.08
CA ALA A 44 40.72 -41.96 -17.12
C ALA A 44 39.22 -41.72 -16.87
N PHE A 45 38.72 -40.56 -17.24
CA PHE A 45 37.27 -40.28 -17.22
C PHE A 45 36.52 -41.34 -18.08
N HIS A 46 35.53 -41.96 -17.48
CA HIS A 46 34.70 -42.96 -18.19
C HIS A 46 33.29 -42.46 -18.50
N SER A 47 32.55 -42.07 -17.46
CA SER A 47 31.17 -41.63 -17.62
C SER A 47 30.69 -40.81 -16.41
N VAL A 48 29.60 -40.09 -16.61
CA VAL A 48 28.84 -39.46 -15.50
C VAL A 48 27.58 -40.30 -15.30
N TRP A 49 27.38 -40.78 -14.08
CA TRP A 49 26.15 -41.49 -13.73
C TRP A 49 25.09 -40.49 -13.28
N GLY A 50 23.99 -40.50 -14.04
CA GLY A 50 22.77 -39.79 -13.71
C GLY A 50 21.94 -40.55 -12.68
N VAL A 51 20.71 -40.10 -12.46
CA VAL A 51 19.75 -40.69 -11.53
C VAL A 51 19.43 -42.14 -11.92
N GLY A 52 19.41 -43.00 -10.91
CA GLY A 52 19.02 -44.40 -11.09
C GLY A 52 20.01 -45.40 -10.54
N PHE A 53 19.86 -46.66 -11.02
CA PHE A 53 20.67 -47.79 -10.61
C PHE A 53 21.90 -47.90 -11.50
N HIS A 54 23.10 -48.03 -10.87
CA HIS A 54 24.37 -48.20 -11.56
C HIS A 54 25.18 -49.30 -10.89
N LEU A 55 25.86 -50.10 -11.68
CA LEU A 55 26.76 -51.14 -11.22
C LEU A 55 28.21 -50.74 -11.54
N LYS A 56 29.02 -50.65 -10.53
CA LYS A 56 30.44 -50.34 -10.62
C LYS A 56 31.24 -51.60 -10.88
N VAL A 57 32.15 -51.58 -11.83
CA VAL A 57 33.11 -52.70 -12.05
C VAL A 57 34.15 -52.64 -10.93
N PRO A 58 34.22 -53.69 -10.06
CA PRO A 58 35.20 -53.72 -8.98
C PRO A 58 36.62 -53.67 -9.53
N PHE A 59 37.53 -53.00 -8.76
CA PHE A 59 38.96 -52.82 -9.06
C PHE A 59 39.28 -51.92 -10.25
N ILE A 60 38.41 -51.82 -11.26
CA ILE A 60 38.65 -51.06 -12.51
C ILE A 60 38.03 -49.67 -12.43
N GLU A 61 36.81 -49.55 -11.86
CA GLU A 61 36.07 -48.30 -11.78
C GLU A 61 36.11 -47.70 -10.39
N ARG A 62 36.20 -46.36 -10.34
CA ARG A 62 36.20 -45.57 -9.12
C ARG A 62 35.26 -44.40 -9.26
N VAL A 63 34.41 -44.17 -8.28
CA VAL A 63 33.64 -42.91 -8.16
C VAL A 63 34.57 -41.86 -7.57
N VAL A 64 34.92 -40.84 -8.35
CA VAL A 64 35.87 -39.79 -7.98
C VAL A 64 35.15 -38.67 -7.20
N LYS A 65 34.02 -38.19 -7.72
CA LYS A 65 33.30 -37.10 -7.10
C LYS A 65 31.79 -37.35 -7.19
N LYS A 66 31.11 -37.02 -6.10
CA LYS A 66 29.63 -36.97 -6.03
C LYS A 66 29.23 -35.54 -6.07
N VAL A 67 28.55 -35.11 -7.13
CA VAL A 67 28.21 -33.72 -7.41
C VAL A 67 26.71 -33.50 -7.17
N SER A 68 26.35 -32.43 -6.49
CA SER A 68 24.97 -31.98 -6.37
C SER A 68 24.65 -31.05 -7.53
N LEU A 69 23.57 -31.34 -8.24
CA LEU A 69 23.06 -30.49 -9.33
C LEU A 69 22.03 -29.46 -8.87
N LYS A 70 21.78 -29.42 -7.55
CA LYS A 70 20.91 -28.40 -6.98
C LYS A 70 21.64 -27.05 -6.93
N GLU A 71 20.88 -25.98 -6.95
CA GLU A 71 21.40 -24.66 -6.65
C GLU A 71 22.09 -24.67 -5.27
N GLN A 72 23.25 -24.08 -5.22
CA GLN A 72 24.10 -23.97 -4.03
C GLN A 72 24.39 -22.50 -3.77
N VAL A 73 24.66 -22.19 -2.52
CA VAL A 73 24.98 -20.83 -2.08
C VAL A 73 26.40 -20.85 -1.52
N ALA A 74 27.22 -19.96 -2.04
CA ALA A 74 28.53 -19.65 -1.49
C ALA A 74 28.49 -18.24 -0.87
N ASP A 75 28.76 -18.16 0.43
CA ASP A 75 28.92 -16.91 1.17
C ASP A 75 30.42 -16.67 1.36
N PHE A 76 30.92 -15.57 0.84
CA PHE A 76 32.32 -15.23 0.89
C PHE A 76 32.57 -14.14 1.92
N ASP A 77 33.70 -14.25 2.60
CA ASP A 77 34.15 -13.30 3.62
C ASP A 77 34.30 -11.87 3.03
N PRO A 78 34.18 -10.83 3.87
CA PRO A 78 34.31 -9.44 3.44
C PRO A 78 35.63 -9.17 2.72
N GLN A 79 35.56 -8.69 1.49
CA GLN A 79 36.71 -8.34 0.67
C GLN A 79 37.00 -6.85 0.73
N PRO A 80 38.26 -6.44 1.00
CA PRO A 80 38.65 -5.04 0.97
C PRO A 80 38.72 -4.54 -0.49
N VAL A 81 38.00 -3.47 -0.78
CA VAL A 81 37.96 -2.82 -2.09
C VAL A 81 38.17 -1.31 -1.93
N ILE A 82 38.66 -0.66 -2.97
CA ILE A 82 38.91 0.77 -3.00
C ILE A 82 38.08 1.37 -4.13
N THR A 83 37.29 2.38 -3.81
CA THR A 83 36.48 3.13 -4.78
C THR A 83 37.30 4.12 -5.59
N LYS A 84 36.72 4.68 -6.64
CA LYS A 84 37.34 5.71 -7.49
C LYS A 84 37.74 6.96 -6.71
N ASP A 85 36.98 7.33 -5.70
CA ASP A 85 37.25 8.46 -4.78
C ASP A 85 38.16 8.07 -3.60
N ASN A 86 38.89 6.95 -3.75
CA ASN A 86 39.93 6.46 -2.82
C ASN A 86 39.43 6.13 -1.40
N VAL A 87 38.18 5.68 -1.27
CA VAL A 87 37.64 5.18 -0.02
C VAL A 87 37.81 3.66 0.03
N THR A 88 38.48 3.14 1.08
CA THR A 88 38.59 1.70 1.32
C THR A 88 37.35 1.21 2.05
N MET A 89 36.66 0.22 1.51
CA MET A 89 35.50 -0.41 2.16
C MET A 89 35.58 -1.92 2.14
N GLN A 90 34.78 -2.58 2.96
CA GLN A 90 34.63 -4.03 2.96
C GLN A 90 33.26 -4.41 2.41
N ILE A 91 33.26 -5.39 1.51
CA ILE A 91 32.04 -5.85 0.84
C ILE A 91 31.96 -7.36 0.95
N ASP A 92 30.85 -7.86 1.49
CA ASP A 92 30.52 -9.29 1.52
C ASP A 92 29.72 -9.63 0.27
N THR A 93 29.99 -10.81 -0.29
CA THR A 93 29.33 -11.26 -1.52
C THR A 93 28.76 -12.65 -1.34
N VAL A 94 27.53 -12.85 -1.79
CA VAL A 94 26.88 -14.16 -1.84
C VAL A 94 26.61 -14.51 -3.28
N ILE A 95 26.99 -15.75 -3.66
CA ILE A 95 26.80 -16.28 -5.01
C ILE A 95 25.87 -17.48 -4.97
N TYR A 96 24.86 -17.43 -5.82
CA TYR A 96 23.97 -18.56 -6.11
C TYR A 96 24.39 -19.19 -7.42
N PHE A 97 24.71 -20.46 -7.38
CA PHE A 97 25.21 -21.17 -8.52
C PHE A 97 24.72 -22.62 -8.57
N GLN A 98 24.71 -23.20 -9.74
CA GLN A 98 24.43 -24.63 -9.93
C GLN A 98 25.49 -25.26 -10.82
N ILE A 99 25.72 -26.55 -10.62
CA ILE A 99 26.64 -27.32 -11.43
C ILE A 99 25.88 -27.91 -12.60
N THR A 100 26.23 -27.46 -13.81
CA THR A 100 25.58 -27.89 -15.07
C THR A 100 26.30 -29.09 -15.67
N ASP A 101 27.63 -29.13 -15.64
CA ASP A 101 28.43 -30.25 -16.13
C ASP A 101 29.34 -30.80 -15.01
N PRO A 102 28.99 -31.98 -14.43
CA PRO A 102 29.80 -32.65 -13.43
C PRO A 102 31.22 -33.05 -13.87
N LYS A 103 31.42 -33.29 -15.15
CA LYS A 103 32.73 -33.61 -15.72
C LYS A 103 33.64 -32.40 -15.68
N LEU A 104 33.19 -31.28 -16.24
CA LEU A 104 33.93 -30.00 -16.21
C LEU A 104 34.20 -29.54 -14.79
N TYR A 105 33.21 -29.67 -13.90
CA TYR A 105 33.36 -29.35 -12.48
C TYR A 105 34.43 -30.15 -11.75
N THR A 106 34.65 -31.39 -12.24
CA THR A 106 35.61 -32.30 -11.57
C THR A 106 37.03 -32.14 -12.11
N TYR A 107 37.16 -31.86 -13.42
CA TYR A 107 38.46 -31.83 -14.12
C TYR A 107 38.86 -30.48 -14.69
N GLY A 108 37.92 -29.50 -14.77
CA GLY A 108 38.19 -28.19 -15.34
C GLY A 108 39.01 -27.29 -14.41
N VAL A 109 38.82 -27.43 -13.12
CA VAL A 109 39.56 -26.66 -12.10
C VAL A 109 39.78 -27.47 -10.84
N GLU A 110 40.93 -27.32 -10.20
CA GLU A 110 41.31 -28.16 -9.05
C GLU A 110 40.49 -27.82 -7.80
N TYR A 111 40.31 -26.52 -7.50
CA TYR A 111 39.58 -26.03 -6.34
C TYR A 111 38.50 -25.01 -6.80
N PRO A 112 37.31 -25.48 -7.28
CA PRO A 112 36.30 -24.61 -7.86
C PRO A 112 35.85 -23.49 -6.95
N MET A 113 35.66 -23.74 -5.64
CA MET A 113 35.19 -22.72 -4.71
C MET A 113 36.23 -21.63 -4.50
N ASN A 114 37.48 -21.96 -4.30
CA ASN A 114 38.56 -20.99 -4.13
C ASN A 114 38.76 -20.17 -5.45
N ALA A 115 38.60 -20.84 -6.60
CA ALA A 115 38.68 -20.14 -7.88
C ALA A 115 37.55 -19.11 -8.06
N ILE A 116 36.31 -19.47 -7.71
CA ILE A 116 35.17 -18.54 -7.74
C ILE A 116 35.37 -17.39 -6.72
N GLU A 117 35.86 -17.68 -5.51
CA GLU A 117 36.13 -16.68 -4.49
C GLU A 117 37.13 -15.63 -4.98
N ASN A 118 38.29 -16.08 -5.49
CA ASN A 118 39.31 -15.17 -6.04
C ASN A 118 38.83 -14.40 -7.26
N LEU A 119 38.07 -15.03 -8.14
CA LEU A 119 37.48 -14.38 -9.30
C LEU A 119 36.47 -13.32 -8.87
N THR A 120 35.64 -13.65 -7.88
CA THR A 120 34.67 -12.70 -7.29
C THR A 120 35.37 -11.50 -6.67
N ALA A 121 36.40 -11.73 -5.86
CA ALA A 121 37.17 -10.67 -5.22
C ALA A 121 37.84 -9.72 -6.25
N THR A 122 38.42 -10.30 -7.32
CA THR A 122 39.07 -9.49 -8.36
C THR A 122 38.07 -8.72 -9.22
N THR A 123 36.97 -9.36 -9.59
CA THR A 123 35.89 -8.74 -10.38
C THR A 123 35.20 -7.60 -9.57
N LEU A 124 34.90 -7.88 -8.30
CA LEU A 124 34.35 -6.87 -7.39
C LEU A 124 35.27 -5.65 -7.27
N ARG A 125 36.58 -5.89 -7.08
CA ARG A 125 37.56 -4.79 -7.01
C ARG A 125 37.59 -3.95 -8.27
N ASN A 126 37.53 -4.55 -9.44
CA ASN A 126 37.52 -3.86 -10.71
C ASN A 126 36.25 -3.01 -10.86
N ILE A 127 35.06 -3.59 -10.61
CA ILE A 127 33.78 -2.90 -10.76
C ILE A 127 33.67 -1.72 -9.77
N ILE A 128 34.02 -1.94 -8.50
CA ILE A 128 33.96 -0.89 -7.46
C ILE A 128 35.01 0.17 -7.68
N GLY A 129 36.19 -0.18 -8.21
CA GLY A 129 37.24 0.80 -8.55
C GLY A 129 36.85 1.81 -9.63
N GLU A 130 35.86 1.53 -10.44
CA GLU A 130 35.29 2.45 -11.43
C GLU A 130 34.20 3.39 -10.84
N LEU A 131 33.66 3.07 -9.66
CA LEU A 131 32.53 3.77 -9.05
C LEU A 131 32.97 4.63 -7.86
N GLU A 132 32.25 5.73 -7.68
CA GLU A 132 32.33 6.52 -6.45
C GLU A 132 31.58 5.84 -5.31
N LEU A 133 31.88 6.21 -4.05
CA LEU A 133 31.26 5.62 -2.87
C LEU A 133 29.73 5.67 -2.93
N ASP A 134 29.16 6.84 -3.23
CA ASP A 134 27.70 7.02 -3.29
C ASP A 134 27.06 6.16 -4.40
N GLN A 135 27.73 6.01 -5.53
CA GLN A 135 27.30 5.14 -6.62
C GLN A 135 27.34 3.66 -6.21
N SER A 136 28.40 3.26 -5.49
CA SER A 136 28.54 1.89 -5.00
C SER A 136 27.43 1.49 -4.00
N LEU A 137 26.95 2.45 -3.21
CA LEU A 137 25.85 2.22 -2.26
C LEU A 137 24.46 2.19 -2.92
N THR A 138 24.27 2.98 -3.97
CA THR A 138 22.96 3.17 -4.63
C THR A 138 22.73 2.24 -5.82
N SER A 139 23.79 1.79 -6.50
CA SER A 139 23.73 1.05 -7.76
C SER A 139 23.95 -0.46 -7.58
N ARG A 140 23.57 -1.04 -6.46
CA ARG A 140 23.78 -2.46 -6.14
C ARG A 140 23.29 -3.40 -7.25
N ASP A 141 22.11 -3.15 -7.80
CA ASP A 141 21.53 -3.99 -8.86
C ASP A 141 22.41 -4.02 -10.11
N THR A 142 22.97 -2.87 -10.47
CA THR A 142 23.89 -2.77 -11.61
C THR A 142 25.20 -3.52 -11.37
N ILE A 143 25.74 -3.42 -10.15
CA ILE A 143 26.95 -4.15 -9.75
C ILE A 143 26.68 -5.65 -9.76
N ASN A 144 25.59 -6.11 -9.16
CA ASN A 144 25.17 -7.50 -9.12
C ASN A 144 25.02 -8.09 -10.53
N ALA A 145 24.38 -7.34 -11.46
CA ALA A 145 24.19 -7.76 -12.84
C ALA A 145 25.53 -7.87 -13.59
N LYS A 146 26.43 -6.88 -13.44
CA LYS A 146 27.78 -6.91 -14.05
C LYS A 146 28.61 -8.07 -13.49
N MET A 147 28.61 -8.25 -12.18
CA MET A 147 29.31 -9.35 -11.54
C MET A 147 28.80 -10.70 -12.02
N ARG A 148 27.47 -10.88 -12.05
CA ARG A 148 26.87 -12.12 -12.55
C ARG A 148 27.34 -12.44 -13.97
N THR A 149 27.31 -11.47 -14.88
CA THR A 149 27.70 -11.68 -16.29
C THR A 149 29.15 -12.11 -16.41
N ILE A 150 30.07 -11.43 -15.72
CA ILE A 150 31.50 -11.74 -15.78
C ILE A 150 31.81 -13.09 -15.12
N LEU A 151 31.16 -13.37 -13.97
CA LEU A 151 31.37 -14.62 -13.25
C LEU A 151 30.80 -15.80 -14.02
N ASP A 152 29.61 -15.71 -14.58
CA ASP A 152 28.97 -16.75 -15.38
C ASP A 152 29.83 -17.12 -16.61
N GLU A 153 30.29 -16.13 -17.37
CA GLU A 153 31.18 -16.33 -18.51
C GLU A 153 32.50 -17.01 -18.10
N ALA A 154 33.09 -16.60 -16.98
CA ALA A 154 34.36 -17.14 -16.53
C ALA A 154 34.23 -18.55 -15.90
N THR A 155 33.08 -18.92 -15.36
CA THR A 155 32.84 -20.22 -14.70
C THR A 155 32.23 -21.27 -15.61
N ASP A 156 31.72 -20.88 -16.78
CA ASP A 156 31.15 -21.79 -17.80
C ASP A 156 32.14 -22.93 -18.22
N PRO A 157 33.45 -22.65 -18.49
CA PRO A 157 34.43 -23.70 -18.74
C PRO A 157 34.64 -24.71 -17.61
N TRP A 158 34.23 -24.37 -16.40
CA TRP A 158 34.28 -25.24 -15.21
C TRP A 158 32.99 -26.01 -15.00
N GLY A 159 31.98 -25.86 -15.88
CA GLY A 159 30.67 -26.49 -15.75
C GLY A 159 29.84 -25.94 -14.58
N ILE A 160 30.08 -24.71 -14.21
CA ILE A 160 29.36 -23.99 -13.15
C ILE A 160 28.62 -22.84 -13.78
N LYS A 161 27.34 -22.76 -13.52
CA LYS A 161 26.49 -21.65 -13.94
C LYS A 161 26.18 -20.77 -12.73
N VAL A 162 26.45 -19.48 -12.87
CA VAL A 162 26.13 -18.48 -11.86
C VAL A 162 24.74 -17.90 -12.14
N ASP A 163 23.78 -18.26 -11.29
CA ASP A 163 22.39 -17.80 -11.44
C ASP A 163 22.21 -16.36 -10.92
N ARG A 164 22.81 -16.07 -9.77
CA ARG A 164 22.67 -14.76 -9.13
C ARG A 164 23.88 -14.43 -8.25
N VAL A 165 24.25 -13.15 -8.23
CA VAL A 165 25.26 -12.58 -7.34
C VAL A 165 24.64 -11.45 -6.56
N GLU A 166 24.87 -11.39 -5.25
CA GLU A 166 24.36 -10.34 -4.38
C GLU A 166 25.43 -9.80 -3.46
N LEU A 167 25.47 -8.47 -3.37
CA LEU A 167 26.24 -7.76 -2.36
C LEU A 167 25.44 -7.73 -1.05
N LYS A 168 25.95 -8.41 -0.03
CA LYS A 168 25.30 -8.54 1.28
C LYS A 168 25.44 -7.27 2.10
N ASN A 169 26.66 -6.90 2.45
CA ASN A 169 26.98 -5.69 3.20
C ASN A 169 28.04 -4.89 2.46
N ILE A 170 27.89 -3.56 2.50
CA ILE A 170 28.89 -2.61 2.05
C ILE A 170 29.25 -1.75 3.26
N LEU A 171 30.44 -1.92 3.79
CA LEU A 171 30.88 -1.31 5.04
C LEU A 171 32.03 -0.34 4.77
N PRO A 172 31.73 0.97 4.59
CA PRO A 172 32.76 1.99 4.55
C PRO A 172 33.42 2.20 5.92
N PRO A 173 34.56 2.91 6.01
CA PRO A 173 35.20 3.24 7.28
C PRO A 173 34.26 4.01 8.21
N ARG A 174 34.39 3.80 9.51
CA ARG A 174 33.52 4.42 10.54
C ARG A 174 33.48 5.94 10.47
N GLU A 175 34.57 6.57 10.09
CA GLU A 175 34.62 8.03 9.95
C GLU A 175 33.69 8.52 8.83
N ILE A 176 33.70 7.82 7.72
CA ILE A 176 32.82 8.10 6.56
C ILE A 176 31.36 7.82 6.92
N GLN A 177 31.09 6.68 7.61
CA GLN A 177 29.74 6.37 8.07
C GLN A 177 29.19 7.49 8.96
N ASN A 178 29.95 7.94 9.96
CA ASN A 178 29.56 9.01 10.87
C ASN A 178 29.32 10.35 10.13
N ALA A 179 30.16 10.65 9.11
CA ALA A 179 29.98 11.86 8.29
C ALA A 179 28.69 11.77 7.46
N MET A 180 28.45 10.64 6.81
CA MET A 180 27.23 10.38 6.03
C MET A 180 25.97 10.41 6.91
N GLU A 181 26.01 9.83 8.11
CA GLU A 181 24.89 9.88 9.05
C GLU A 181 24.55 11.33 9.44
N LYS A 182 25.55 12.13 9.75
CA LYS A 182 25.36 13.57 10.06
C LYS A 182 24.78 14.33 8.88
N GLN A 183 25.31 14.10 7.68
CA GLN A 183 24.81 14.73 6.46
C GLN A 183 23.37 14.33 6.17
N MET A 184 23.06 13.04 6.23
CA MET A 184 21.71 12.51 6.03
C MET A 184 20.71 13.02 7.07
N LYS A 185 21.14 13.15 8.33
CA LYS A 185 20.33 13.72 9.39
C LYS A 185 20.00 15.19 9.09
N ALA A 186 21.01 16.00 8.77
CA ALA A 186 20.82 17.41 8.44
C ALA A 186 19.92 17.61 7.19
N GLU A 187 20.07 16.76 6.17
CA GLU A 187 19.21 16.82 4.98
C GLU A 187 17.77 16.41 5.29
N ARG A 188 17.57 15.40 6.15
CA ARG A 188 16.22 15.01 6.60
C ARG A 188 15.56 16.12 7.42
N GLU A 189 16.27 16.73 8.37
CA GLU A 189 15.78 17.85 9.17
C GLU A 189 15.42 19.06 8.30
N ARG A 190 16.25 19.34 7.28
CA ARG A 190 15.96 20.39 6.30
C ARG A 190 14.68 20.10 5.51
N ARG A 191 14.54 18.87 4.97
CA ARG A 191 13.34 18.47 4.22
C ARG A 191 12.10 18.48 5.11
N GLU A 192 12.21 18.01 6.35
CA GLU A 192 11.12 18.05 7.33
C GLU A 192 10.64 19.48 7.56
N SER A 193 11.56 20.41 7.80
CA SER A 193 11.24 21.83 8.01
C SER A 193 10.54 22.46 6.78
N ILE A 194 11.00 22.14 5.57
CA ILE A 194 10.37 22.62 4.33
C ILE A 194 8.95 22.06 4.19
N LEU A 195 8.78 20.74 4.33
CA LEU A 195 7.48 20.08 4.21
C LEU A 195 6.49 20.57 5.26
N GLN A 196 6.97 20.80 6.48
CA GLN A 196 6.14 21.37 7.55
C GLN A 196 5.67 22.78 7.20
N ALA A 197 6.59 23.65 6.73
CA ALA A 197 6.24 25.01 6.34
C ALA A 197 5.29 25.06 5.13
N GLU A 198 5.47 24.18 4.15
CA GLU A 198 4.56 24.02 3.01
C GLU A 198 3.18 23.49 3.46
N GLY A 199 3.16 22.53 4.37
CA GLY A 199 1.93 22.00 4.96
C GLY A 199 1.15 23.06 5.75
N GLU A 200 1.83 23.87 6.56
CA GLU A 200 1.21 24.97 7.30
C GLU A 200 0.64 26.04 6.34
N LYS A 201 1.40 26.39 5.30
CA LYS A 201 0.94 27.33 4.26
C LYS A 201 -0.30 26.79 3.54
N ALA A 202 -0.26 25.56 3.09
CA ALA A 202 -1.39 24.93 2.40
C ALA A 202 -2.64 24.85 3.32
N SER A 203 -2.46 24.48 4.58
CA SER A 203 -3.52 24.44 5.60
C SER A 203 -4.16 25.82 5.80
N LYS A 204 -3.35 26.88 5.97
CA LYS A 204 -3.86 28.24 6.14
C LYS A 204 -4.63 28.73 4.91
N ILE A 205 -4.17 28.41 3.70
CA ILE A 205 -4.87 28.76 2.45
C ILE A 205 -6.23 28.05 2.39
N LEU A 206 -6.25 26.72 2.64
CA LEU A 206 -7.48 25.92 2.62
C LEU A 206 -8.52 26.39 3.67
N VAL A 207 -8.06 26.73 4.86
CA VAL A 207 -8.93 27.29 5.92
C VAL A 207 -9.52 28.63 5.47
N ALA A 208 -8.69 29.55 4.93
CA ALA A 208 -9.15 30.85 4.47
C ALA A 208 -10.12 30.73 3.27
N GLU A 209 -9.87 29.81 2.36
CA GLU A 209 -10.81 29.50 1.26
C GLU A 209 -12.12 28.94 1.77
N GLY A 210 -12.07 28.02 2.73
CA GLY A 210 -13.24 27.43 3.39
C GLY A 210 -14.09 28.50 4.12
N GLU A 211 -13.46 29.41 4.84
CA GLU A 211 -14.12 30.53 5.52
C GLU A 211 -14.78 31.48 4.50
N LYS A 212 -14.05 31.85 3.45
CA LYS A 212 -14.59 32.67 2.35
C LYS A 212 -15.81 32.01 1.71
N GLN A 213 -15.72 30.73 1.35
CA GLN A 213 -16.83 30.01 0.74
C GLN A 213 -18.03 29.89 1.69
N SER A 214 -17.77 29.62 2.97
CA SER A 214 -18.81 29.60 4.00
C SER A 214 -19.51 30.95 4.16
N ALA A 215 -18.75 32.05 4.15
CA ALA A 215 -19.30 33.40 4.24
C ALA A 215 -20.18 33.74 3.02
N ILE A 216 -19.75 33.38 1.81
CA ILE A 216 -20.52 33.57 0.58
C ILE A 216 -21.83 32.78 0.64
N LEU A 217 -21.76 31.49 0.97
CA LEU A 217 -22.96 30.65 1.10
C LEU A 217 -23.95 31.15 2.14
N ARG A 218 -23.46 31.65 3.28
CA ARG A 218 -24.32 32.26 4.32
C ARG A 218 -24.99 33.53 3.83
N ALA A 219 -24.26 34.39 3.09
CA ALA A 219 -24.80 35.61 2.55
C ALA A 219 -25.86 35.33 1.48
N ASP A 220 -25.62 34.35 0.60
CA ASP A 220 -26.60 33.93 -0.41
C ASP A 220 -27.83 33.28 0.20
N ALA A 221 -27.67 32.43 1.22
CA ALA A 221 -28.79 31.85 1.97
C ALA A 221 -29.65 32.94 2.65
N ALA A 222 -28.99 33.93 3.29
CA ALA A 222 -29.69 35.05 3.92
C ALA A 222 -30.44 35.93 2.88
N LYS A 223 -29.85 36.16 1.70
CA LYS A 223 -30.50 36.87 0.59
C LYS A 223 -31.71 36.09 0.11
N GLN A 224 -31.61 34.81 -0.17
CA GLN A 224 -32.71 33.96 -0.61
C GLN A 224 -33.85 33.90 0.41
N ALA A 225 -33.49 33.75 1.72
CA ALA A 225 -34.47 33.75 2.79
C ALA A 225 -35.26 35.06 2.85
N LYS A 226 -34.60 36.23 2.66
CA LYS A 226 -35.26 37.52 2.61
C LYS A 226 -36.17 37.66 1.39
N ILE A 227 -35.73 37.21 0.22
CA ILE A 227 -36.55 37.23 -1.01
C ILE A 227 -37.79 36.37 -0.82
N MET A 228 -37.62 35.10 -0.36
CA MET A 228 -38.76 34.20 -0.13
C MET A 228 -39.73 34.73 0.91
N ALA A 229 -39.23 35.36 1.99
CA ALA A 229 -40.07 35.98 3.00
C ALA A 229 -40.91 37.16 2.39
N ALA A 230 -40.26 38.02 1.61
CA ALA A 230 -40.95 39.14 0.94
C ALA A 230 -41.99 38.68 -0.11
N GLU A 231 -41.67 37.63 -0.87
CA GLU A 231 -42.60 37.03 -1.84
C GLU A 231 -43.79 36.35 -1.14
N ALA A 232 -43.53 35.66 -0.03
CA ALA A 232 -44.59 35.05 0.78
C ALA A 232 -45.51 36.10 1.42
N GLU A 233 -44.95 37.20 1.90
CA GLU A 233 -45.71 38.32 2.44
C GLU A 233 -46.55 39.01 1.34
N ALA A 234 -45.93 39.31 0.21
CA ALA A 234 -46.65 39.92 -0.95
C ALA A 234 -47.78 39.01 -1.44
N THR A 235 -47.54 37.69 -1.56
CA THR A 235 -48.57 36.72 -1.95
C THR A 235 -49.67 36.58 -0.90
N SER A 236 -49.35 36.68 0.35
CA SER A 236 -50.32 36.68 1.46
C SER A 236 -51.20 37.90 1.41
N ILE A 237 -50.61 39.11 1.28
CA ILE A 237 -51.36 40.37 1.14
C ILE A 237 -52.24 40.33 -0.08
N MET A 238 -51.74 39.90 -1.26
CA MET A 238 -52.56 39.77 -2.47
C MET A 238 -53.75 38.84 -2.28
N LYS A 239 -53.56 37.67 -1.69
CA LYS A 239 -54.63 36.73 -1.41
C LYS A 239 -55.70 37.28 -0.44
N VAL A 240 -55.25 37.99 0.59
CA VAL A 240 -56.18 38.66 1.53
C VAL A 240 -56.97 39.74 0.81
N GLN A 241 -56.32 40.59 0.01
CA GLN A 241 -56.99 41.65 -0.74
C GLN A 241 -57.94 41.11 -1.81
N GLN A 242 -57.55 40.01 -2.48
CA GLN A 242 -58.42 39.36 -3.46
C GLN A 242 -59.64 38.72 -2.77
N ALA A 243 -59.48 38.07 -1.63
CA ALA A 243 -60.58 37.53 -0.89
C ALA A 243 -61.54 38.63 -0.37
N LEU A 244 -61.01 39.79 0.03
CA LEU A 244 -61.78 40.92 0.40
C LEU A 244 -62.56 41.54 -0.79
N ALA A 245 -61.92 41.68 -1.94
CA ALA A 245 -62.55 42.13 -3.13
C ALA A 245 -63.66 41.20 -3.63
N ASP A 246 -63.43 39.89 -3.59
CA ASP A 246 -64.43 38.88 -3.92
C ASP A 246 -65.60 38.90 -2.93
N ALA A 247 -65.33 39.07 -1.63
CA ALA A 247 -66.40 39.27 -0.61
C ALA A 247 -67.21 40.50 -0.84
N MET A 248 -66.57 41.65 -1.22
CA MET A 248 -67.31 42.90 -1.57
C MET A 248 -68.10 42.74 -2.84
N ARG A 249 -67.55 41.98 -3.85
CA ARG A 249 -68.29 41.70 -5.11
C ARG A 249 -69.56 40.88 -4.82
N MET A 250 -69.44 39.82 -4.02
CA MET A 250 -70.57 38.99 -3.56
C MET A 250 -71.63 39.77 -2.78
N LEU A 251 -71.20 40.72 -1.96
CA LEU A 251 -72.11 41.59 -1.25
C LEU A 251 -72.84 42.53 -2.18
N ASN A 252 -72.20 43.09 -3.22
CA ASN A 252 -72.84 43.97 -4.23
C ASN A 252 -73.80 43.22 -5.14
N GLU A 253 -73.42 41.97 -5.57
CA GLU A 253 -74.28 41.14 -6.46
C GLU A 253 -75.55 40.66 -5.79
N ASN A 254 -75.48 40.37 -4.44
CA ASN A 254 -76.63 39.88 -3.68
C ASN A 254 -77.48 40.96 -3.02
N ALA A 255 -77.29 42.25 -3.33
CA ALA A 255 -78.07 43.40 -2.81
C ALA A 255 -78.41 43.21 -1.33
N PRO A 256 -77.51 43.50 -0.39
CA PRO A 256 -77.72 43.18 1.04
C PRO A 256 -78.93 43.85 1.61
N ASN A 257 -79.86 43.11 2.20
CA ASN A 257 -81.01 43.56 2.84
C ASN A 257 -80.67 44.52 4.00
N ASP A 258 -81.46 45.51 4.35
CA ASP A 258 -81.23 46.49 5.43
C ASP A 258 -80.82 45.89 6.76
N GLN A 259 -81.25 44.66 7.03
CA GLN A 259 -80.87 43.89 8.22
C GLN A 259 -79.45 43.42 8.20
N VAL A 260 -78.88 43.05 7.02
CA VAL A 260 -77.50 42.61 6.85
C VAL A 260 -76.53 43.82 6.99
N ILE A 261 -76.94 44.99 6.52
CA ILE A 261 -76.16 46.22 6.66
C ILE A 261 -76.05 46.60 8.15
N LYS A 262 -77.17 46.48 8.92
CA LYS A 262 -77.17 46.71 10.35
C LYS A 262 -76.33 45.73 11.11
N LEU A 263 -76.30 44.43 10.70
CA LEU A 263 -75.45 43.44 11.31
C LEU A 263 -73.93 43.70 11.08
N LYS A 264 -73.58 44.11 9.83
CA LYS A 264 -72.23 44.49 9.44
C LYS A 264 -71.72 45.74 10.16
N SER A 265 -72.64 46.71 10.40
CA SER A 265 -72.32 47.93 11.15
C SER A 265 -72.06 47.60 12.62
N LEU A 266 -72.74 46.61 13.23
CA LEU A 266 -72.51 46.13 14.58
C LEU A 266 -71.15 45.36 14.66
N GLU A 267 -70.82 44.51 13.69
CA GLU A 267 -69.50 43.85 13.62
C GLU A 267 -68.35 44.88 13.48
N ALA A 268 -68.55 45.93 12.69
CA ALA A 268 -67.58 47.01 12.57
C ALA A 268 -67.39 47.77 13.91
N LEU A 269 -68.46 47.95 14.62
CA LEU A 269 -68.47 48.62 15.92
C LEU A 269 -67.80 47.75 17.00
N GLU A 270 -68.02 46.45 16.97
CA GLU A 270 -67.33 45.45 17.83
C GLU A 270 -65.82 45.48 17.62
N LYS A 271 -65.38 45.47 16.35
CA LYS A 271 -63.94 45.57 16.00
C LYS A 271 -63.33 46.91 16.39
N MET A 272 -64.11 47.99 16.39
CA MET A 272 -63.66 49.30 16.87
C MET A 272 -63.60 49.36 18.38
N ALA A 273 -64.48 48.64 19.11
CA ALA A 273 -64.50 48.57 20.52
C ALA A 273 -63.34 47.74 21.10
N ASP A 274 -62.85 46.73 20.34
CA ASP A 274 -61.71 45.87 20.75
C ASP A 274 -60.35 46.51 20.40
N GLY A 275 -60.35 47.67 19.70
CA GLY A 275 -59.16 48.44 19.38
C GLY A 275 -58.64 49.24 20.57
N LYS A 276 -57.32 49.23 20.84
CA LYS A 276 -56.64 50.01 21.88
C LYS A 276 -56.67 51.56 21.69
N ALA A 277 -57.58 52.10 20.87
CA ALA A 277 -57.64 53.51 20.57
C ALA A 277 -58.53 54.28 21.56
N THR A 278 -57.97 55.32 22.22
CA THR A 278 -58.66 56.17 23.24
C THR A 278 -59.61 57.20 22.65
N LYS A 279 -59.71 57.35 21.34
CA LYS A 279 -60.66 58.27 20.69
C LYS A 279 -61.39 57.57 19.55
N ILE A 280 -62.69 57.46 19.67
CA ILE A 280 -63.58 56.95 18.63
C ILE A 280 -64.31 58.12 18.02
N ILE A 281 -64.11 58.39 16.74
CA ILE A 281 -64.88 59.33 15.95
C ILE A 281 -66.03 58.59 15.26
N ILE A 282 -67.27 58.79 15.70
CA ILE A 282 -68.42 58.09 15.18
C ILE A 282 -69.07 59.02 14.14
N PRO A 283 -69.26 58.63 12.85
CA PRO A 283 -69.98 59.35 11.88
C PRO A 283 -71.45 59.57 12.28
N SER A 284 -72.00 60.74 11.97
CA SER A 284 -73.33 61.16 12.43
C SER A 284 -74.48 60.21 12.06
N GLU A 285 -74.32 59.44 11.02
CA GLU A 285 -75.31 58.49 10.50
C GLU A 285 -75.42 57.19 11.40
N ILE A 286 -74.46 56.92 12.26
CA ILE A 286 -74.45 55.70 13.12
C ILE A 286 -74.68 56.06 14.59
N GLN A 287 -74.82 57.37 14.91
CA GLN A 287 -74.99 57.80 16.30
C GLN A 287 -76.21 57.18 17.01
N GLY A 288 -77.31 56.94 16.32
CA GLY A 288 -78.47 56.25 16.86
C GLY A 288 -78.22 54.80 17.33
N LEU A 289 -77.41 54.06 16.63
CA LEU A 289 -77.07 52.70 16.95
C LEU A 289 -76.01 52.64 18.04
N ALA A 290 -75.02 53.55 18.05
CA ALA A 290 -73.99 53.63 19.08
C ALA A 290 -74.58 54.04 20.45
N GLY A 291 -75.66 54.90 20.40
CA GLY A 291 -76.38 55.25 21.61
C GLY A 291 -77.17 54.09 22.26
N LEU A 292 -77.71 53.24 21.45
CA LEU A 292 -78.37 51.99 21.88
C LEU A 292 -77.40 50.98 22.47
N ALA A 293 -76.19 50.82 21.86
CA ALA A 293 -75.16 49.95 22.35
C ALA A 293 -74.53 50.46 23.67
N ALA A 294 -74.34 51.77 23.81
CA ALA A 294 -73.87 52.39 25.02
C ALA A 294 -74.88 52.25 26.19
N SER A 295 -76.17 52.39 25.87
CA SER A 295 -77.24 52.22 26.89
C SER A 295 -77.40 50.75 27.31
N ALA A 296 -77.20 49.74 26.37
CA ALA A 296 -77.20 48.33 26.67
C ALA A 296 -75.99 47.94 27.57
N LYS A 297 -74.81 48.53 27.31
CA LYS A 297 -73.64 48.33 28.16
C LYS A 297 -73.80 48.94 29.56
N ALA A 298 -74.37 50.10 29.68
CA ALA A 298 -74.66 50.72 30.95
C ALA A 298 -75.72 49.95 31.81
N LEU A 299 -76.58 49.18 31.16
CA LEU A 299 -77.57 48.32 31.85
C LEU A 299 -76.94 47.01 32.36
N VAL A 300 -75.86 46.51 31.72
CA VAL A 300 -75.14 45.29 32.12
C VAL A 300 -74.10 45.58 33.18
N GLU A 301 -73.58 46.78 33.25
CA GLU A 301 -72.49 47.20 34.18
C GLU A 301 -72.95 47.79 35.49
N ASN A 302 -74.30 47.87 35.76
CA ASN A 302 -74.92 48.32 37.03
C ASN A 302 -75.26 47.10 37.92
N ASP A 303 -74.24 46.37 38.36
CA ASP A 303 -74.38 45.59 39.59
C ASP A 303 -73.70 46.32 40.73
N PRO A 304 -74.39 46.57 41.86
CA PRO A 304 -73.89 47.39 42.97
C PRO A 304 -72.79 46.69 43.71
N PRO A 305 -71.81 47.43 44.26
CA PRO A 305 -70.78 46.86 45.08
C PRO A 305 -71.37 46.32 46.39
N GLN A 306 -71.25 45.06 46.62
CA GLN A 306 -71.47 44.49 47.92
C GLN A 306 -70.31 44.85 48.83
N ALA A 307 -70.67 45.26 50.05
CA ALA A 307 -69.88 45.70 51.17
C ALA A 307 -68.81 44.76 51.68
#